data_5de736e70674183d0d7fa7cb129afa92
#
_entry.id   5de736e70674183d0d7fa7cb129afa92
#
_cell.length_a   1.000
_cell.length_b   1.000
_cell.length_c   1.000
_cell.angle_alpha   90.00
_cell.angle_beta   90.00
_cell.angle_gamma   90.00
#
_symmetry.space_group_name_H-M   'P 1'
#
loop_
_entity.id
_entity.type
_entity.pdbx_description
1 polymer ?
#
loop_
_entity_poly.entity_id
_entity_poly.type
_entity_poly.pdbx_seq_one_letter_code
_entity_poly.pdbx_strand_id
1 'polypeptide(L)'
;MGNNERVINHYLSARAELDTPGSPFATIISDVRGAPVRVFASAPANLRMLWESTVAHGDKDYLVYEDERYTYAEIHAQVRKFAHYLTSQGVGRHSRVALAMRNYPEWVVGYWATVSIGAAVVGMNAWWTAPEMEYALNDSQPEVIVADDERLERLSHITGLKPIH
;
A
#
# COMPACT_ATOMS: atom_id res chain seq x y z
N MET A 1 36.89 7.37 -21.08
CA MET A 1 35.74 6.92 -20.30
C MET A 1 34.49 7.60 -20.84
N GLY A 2 33.56 6.84 -21.39
CA GLY A 2 32.33 7.40 -21.94
C GLY A 2 31.44 7.93 -20.79
N ASN A 3 30.53 8.85 -21.12
CA ASN A 3 29.60 9.44 -20.12
C ASN A 3 28.79 8.36 -19.36
N ASN A 4 28.41 7.29 -20.04
CA ASN A 4 27.69 6.15 -19.46
C ASN A 4 28.53 5.38 -18.43
N GLU A 5 29.82 5.18 -18.65
CA GLU A 5 30.71 4.51 -17.70
C GLU A 5 30.87 5.32 -16.41
N ARG A 6 30.94 6.64 -16.52
CA ARG A 6 31.01 7.52 -15.33
C ARG A 6 29.74 7.43 -14.48
N VAL A 7 28.57 7.42 -15.12
CA VAL A 7 27.26 7.29 -14.41
C VAL A 7 27.15 5.93 -13.72
N ILE A 8 27.51 4.84 -14.42
CA ILE A 8 27.49 3.49 -13.87
C ILE A 8 28.45 3.38 -12.66
N ASN A 9 29.69 3.87 -12.81
CA ASN A 9 30.66 3.82 -11.71
C ASN A 9 30.22 4.64 -10.52
N HIS A 10 29.65 5.82 -10.73
CA HIS A 10 29.10 6.64 -9.63
C HIS A 10 27.95 5.93 -8.92
N TYR A 11 27.03 5.31 -9.67
CA TYR A 11 25.93 4.51 -9.10
C TYR A 11 26.47 3.34 -8.27
N LEU A 12 27.43 2.59 -8.78
CA LEU A 12 28.00 1.43 -8.07
C LEU A 12 28.73 1.85 -6.79
N SER A 13 29.47 2.99 -6.83
CA SER A 13 30.13 3.54 -5.65
C SER A 13 29.13 3.97 -4.59
N ALA A 14 28.11 4.76 -4.96
CA ALA A 14 27.07 5.21 -4.03
C ALA A 14 26.30 4.02 -3.44
N ARG A 15 26.01 3.01 -4.23
CA ARG A 15 25.38 1.78 -3.74
C ARG A 15 26.26 1.04 -2.72
N ALA A 16 27.57 0.92 -2.98
CA ALA A 16 28.50 0.27 -2.06
C ALA A 16 28.61 1.03 -0.73
N GLU A 17 28.61 2.36 -0.76
CA GLU A 17 28.61 3.21 0.43
C GLU A 17 27.32 3.02 1.27
N LEU A 18 26.17 2.93 0.61
CA LEU A 18 24.89 2.71 1.27
C LEU A 18 24.74 1.29 1.85
N ASP A 19 25.31 0.26 1.19
CA ASP A 19 25.21 -1.16 1.60
C ASP A 19 26.35 -1.55 2.57
N THR A 20 26.72 -0.67 3.47
CA THR A 20 27.73 -0.96 4.51
C THR A 20 27.09 -1.51 5.80
N PRO A 21 27.74 -2.42 6.52
CA PRO A 21 27.24 -2.93 7.79
C PRO A 21 26.89 -1.81 8.77
N GLY A 22 25.68 -1.84 9.33
CA GLY A 22 25.17 -0.80 10.24
C GLY A 22 24.51 0.40 9.55
N SER A 23 24.59 0.51 8.24
CA SER A 23 23.80 1.49 7.47
C SER A 23 22.30 1.14 7.52
N PRO A 24 21.40 2.13 7.49
CA PRO A 24 19.97 1.90 7.32
C PRO A 24 19.60 1.15 6.04
N PHE A 25 20.50 1.18 5.05
CA PHE A 25 20.32 0.54 3.73
C PHE A 25 21.15 -0.74 3.57
N ALA A 26 21.81 -1.20 4.64
CA ALA A 26 22.58 -2.44 4.61
C ALA A 26 21.70 -3.61 4.21
N THR A 27 22.22 -4.47 3.33
CA THR A 27 21.52 -5.67 2.87
C THR A 27 22.16 -6.95 3.39
N ILE A 28 21.34 -7.99 3.56
CA ILE A 28 21.75 -9.33 3.91
C ILE A 28 21.07 -10.35 2.99
N ILE A 29 21.62 -11.55 2.92
CA ILE A 29 20.91 -12.68 2.31
C ILE A 29 20.12 -13.36 3.41
N SER A 30 18.81 -13.50 3.22
CA SER A 30 17.89 -14.18 4.14
C SER A 30 17.14 -15.28 3.40
N ASP A 31 16.81 -16.35 4.07
CA ASP A 31 15.88 -17.35 3.53
C ASP A 31 14.46 -16.80 3.60
N VAL A 32 13.80 -16.72 2.44
CA VAL A 32 12.39 -16.34 2.33
C VAL A 32 11.63 -17.49 1.66
N ARG A 33 10.92 -18.26 2.45
CA ARG A 33 10.15 -19.42 1.99
C ARG A 33 10.98 -20.46 1.22
N GLY A 34 12.18 -20.73 1.67
CA GLY A 34 13.09 -21.71 1.05
C GLY A 34 13.94 -21.14 -0.10
N ALA A 35 13.88 -19.85 -0.37
CA ALA A 35 14.71 -19.20 -1.37
C ALA A 35 15.65 -18.14 -0.73
N PRO A 36 16.96 -18.11 -1.09
CA PRO A 36 17.85 -17.06 -0.63
C PRO A 36 17.52 -15.73 -1.35
N VAL A 37 17.10 -14.74 -0.60
CA VAL A 37 16.70 -13.43 -1.11
C VAL A 37 17.53 -12.32 -0.43
N ARG A 38 17.98 -11.34 -1.20
CA ARG A 38 18.59 -10.14 -0.65
C ARG A 38 17.51 -9.24 -0.05
N VAL A 39 17.64 -8.93 1.24
CA VAL A 39 16.69 -8.10 1.99
C VAL A 39 17.46 -6.99 2.73
N PHE A 40 16.79 -5.90 3.07
CA PHE A 40 17.36 -4.91 3.97
C PHE A 40 17.51 -5.48 5.38
N ALA A 41 18.69 -5.34 5.97
CA ALA A 41 19.01 -5.90 7.30
C ALA A 41 18.11 -5.34 8.41
N SER A 42 17.69 -4.06 8.29
CA SER A 42 16.87 -3.34 9.26
C SER A 42 15.42 -3.13 8.83
N ALA A 43 14.95 -3.87 7.79
CA ALA A 43 13.57 -3.73 7.33
C ALA A 43 12.55 -4.08 8.41
N PRO A 44 11.46 -3.33 8.55
CA PRO A 44 10.33 -3.75 9.37
C PRO A 44 9.80 -5.11 8.92
N ALA A 45 9.40 -5.96 9.86
CA ALA A 45 8.96 -7.32 9.56
C ALA A 45 7.70 -7.39 8.68
N ASN A 46 6.90 -6.33 8.65
CA ASN A 46 5.70 -6.22 7.82
C ASN A 46 5.30 -4.75 7.60
N LEU A 47 4.35 -4.52 6.69
CA LEU A 47 3.86 -3.19 6.33
C LEU A 47 3.17 -2.46 7.50
N ARG A 48 2.52 -3.19 8.41
CA ARG A 48 1.94 -2.59 9.61
C ARG A 48 3.03 -1.94 10.47
N MET A 49 4.12 -2.65 10.74
CA MET A 49 5.24 -2.09 11.52
C MET A 49 5.88 -0.89 10.83
N LEU A 50 5.98 -0.93 9.49
CA LEU A 50 6.43 0.22 8.71
C LEU A 50 5.51 1.42 8.92
N TRP A 51 4.19 1.22 8.82
CA TRP A 51 3.22 2.28 9.04
C TRP A 51 3.26 2.81 10.48
N GLU A 52 3.27 1.92 11.46
CA GLU A 52 3.35 2.29 12.88
C GLU A 52 4.62 3.12 13.20
N SER A 53 5.74 2.87 12.54
CA SER A 53 6.98 3.64 12.74
C SER A 53 6.83 5.11 12.32
N THR A 54 5.91 5.43 11.42
CA THR A 54 5.69 6.81 10.95
C THR A 54 4.93 7.69 11.95
N VAL A 55 4.36 7.13 13.01
CA VAL A 55 3.71 7.90 14.10
C VAL A 55 4.62 8.99 14.68
N ALA A 56 5.94 8.74 14.69
CA ALA A 56 6.93 9.70 15.17
C ALA A 56 6.99 11.01 14.35
N HIS A 57 6.41 11.05 13.16
CA HIS A 57 6.37 12.27 12.34
C HIS A 57 5.28 13.26 12.79
N GLY A 58 4.27 12.80 13.53
CA GLY A 58 3.28 13.66 14.21
C GLY A 58 2.59 14.65 13.27
N ASP A 59 2.82 15.94 13.54
CA ASP A 59 2.17 17.05 12.83
C ASP A 59 2.82 17.44 11.48
N LYS A 60 3.81 16.66 11.01
CA LYS A 60 4.37 16.90 9.67
C LYS A 60 3.34 16.53 8.59
N ASP A 61 3.38 17.25 7.48
CA ASP A 61 2.57 16.94 6.31
C ASP A 61 2.93 15.55 5.78
N TYR A 62 1.90 14.73 5.56
CA TYR A 62 2.01 13.40 4.96
C TYR A 62 1.39 13.34 3.58
N LEU A 63 0.17 13.82 3.43
CA LEU A 63 -0.54 13.89 2.16
C LEU A 63 -0.83 15.33 1.77
N VAL A 64 -0.60 15.62 0.51
CA VAL A 64 -0.94 16.88 -0.13
C VAL A 64 -1.80 16.55 -1.34
N TYR A 65 -3.05 16.99 -1.33
CA TYR A 65 -3.98 16.79 -2.42
C TYR A 65 -4.67 18.10 -2.74
N GLU A 66 -4.42 18.64 -3.91
CA GLU A 66 -4.87 19.99 -4.31
C GLU A 66 -4.50 21.04 -3.23
N ASP A 67 -5.50 21.70 -2.63
CA ASP A 67 -5.31 22.67 -1.56
C ASP A 67 -5.35 22.04 -0.15
N GLU A 68 -5.62 20.74 -0.06
CA GLU A 68 -5.71 20.03 1.20
C GLU A 68 -4.34 19.53 1.68
N ARG A 69 -4.15 19.54 2.99
CA ARG A 69 -2.96 19.05 3.69
C ARG A 69 -3.41 18.16 4.84
N TYR A 70 -2.80 16.99 4.91
CA TYR A 70 -3.07 16.03 5.99
C TYR A 70 -1.76 15.65 6.67
N THR A 71 -1.71 15.78 7.97
CA THR A 71 -0.57 15.37 8.78
C THR A 71 -0.52 13.84 8.96
N TYR A 72 0.64 13.32 9.36
CA TYR A 72 0.75 11.92 9.76
C TYR A 72 -0.23 11.58 10.88
N ALA A 73 -0.39 12.43 11.89
CA ALA A 73 -1.31 12.19 13.00
C ALA A 73 -2.77 12.06 12.54
N GLU A 74 -3.23 12.93 11.64
CA GLU A 74 -4.58 12.90 11.08
C GLU A 74 -4.82 11.63 10.27
N ILE A 75 -3.89 11.27 9.37
CA ILE A 75 -4.03 10.05 8.58
C ILE A 75 -3.95 8.79 9.46
N HIS A 76 -3.09 8.76 10.48
CA HIS A 76 -3.10 7.67 11.46
C HIS A 76 -4.45 7.53 12.17
N ALA A 77 -5.10 8.64 12.49
CA ALA A 77 -6.43 8.61 13.11
C ALA A 77 -7.50 8.05 12.14
N GLN A 78 -7.47 8.48 10.88
CA GLN A 78 -8.39 7.98 9.83
C GLN A 78 -8.14 6.49 9.55
N VAL A 79 -6.90 6.08 9.41
CA VAL A 79 -6.51 4.68 9.19
C VAL A 79 -7.02 3.78 10.32
N ARG A 80 -6.87 4.19 11.60
CA ARG A 80 -7.39 3.43 12.74
C ARG A 80 -8.91 3.29 12.70
N LYS A 81 -9.62 4.37 12.41
CA LYS A 81 -11.10 4.35 12.29
C LYS A 81 -11.53 3.39 11.19
N PHE A 82 -10.91 3.49 10.02
CA PHE A 82 -11.27 2.66 8.88
C PHE A 82 -10.86 1.19 9.08
N ALA A 83 -9.71 0.90 9.67
CA ALA A 83 -9.31 -0.44 10.07
C ALA A 83 -10.31 -1.09 11.03
N HIS A 84 -10.82 -0.32 11.99
CA HIS A 84 -11.87 -0.76 12.92
C HIS A 84 -13.18 -1.07 12.18
N TYR A 85 -13.56 -0.21 11.24
CA TYR A 85 -14.73 -0.44 10.41
C TYR A 85 -14.58 -1.71 9.55
N LEU A 86 -13.46 -1.89 8.84
CA LEU A 86 -13.20 -3.11 8.06
C LEU A 86 -13.30 -4.37 8.94
N THR A 87 -12.72 -4.34 10.14
CA THR A 87 -12.79 -5.45 11.09
C THR A 87 -14.25 -5.74 11.51
N SER A 88 -15.08 -4.71 11.72
CA SER A 88 -16.50 -4.87 12.02
C SER A 88 -17.31 -5.50 10.88
N GLN A 89 -16.82 -5.36 9.64
CA GLN A 89 -17.38 -6.03 8.45
C GLN A 89 -16.85 -7.46 8.23
N GLY A 90 -16.06 -7.98 9.18
CA GLY A 90 -15.49 -9.32 9.13
C GLY A 90 -14.17 -9.43 8.37
N VAL A 91 -13.59 -8.30 7.93
CA VAL A 91 -12.29 -8.28 7.24
C VAL A 91 -11.17 -8.52 8.26
N GLY A 92 -10.24 -9.39 7.93
CA GLY A 92 -9.10 -9.70 8.78
C GLY A 92 -7.95 -10.36 8.02
N ARG A 93 -7.10 -11.08 8.76
CA ARG A 93 -5.98 -11.78 8.17
C ARG A 93 -6.47 -12.77 7.10
N HIS A 94 -5.82 -12.74 5.94
CA HIS A 94 -6.14 -13.52 4.73
C HIS A 94 -7.32 -12.99 3.90
N SER A 95 -8.08 -12.02 4.39
CA SER A 95 -9.07 -11.31 3.57
C SER A 95 -8.39 -10.49 2.47
N ARG A 96 -9.16 -10.20 1.42
CA ARG A 96 -8.78 -9.29 0.34
C ARG A 96 -9.76 -8.13 0.29
N VAL A 97 -9.21 -6.92 0.17
CA VAL A 97 -9.96 -5.68 0.02
C VAL A 97 -9.59 -5.04 -1.30
N ALA A 98 -10.54 -4.86 -2.20
CA ALA A 98 -10.33 -4.14 -3.44
C ALA A 98 -10.43 -2.63 -3.19
N LEU A 99 -9.46 -1.87 -3.72
CA LEU A 99 -9.49 -0.41 -3.74
C LEU A 99 -9.72 0.04 -5.19
N ALA A 100 -10.91 0.52 -5.48
CA ALA A 100 -11.38 0.90 -6.81
C ALA A 100 -11.71 2.40 -6.84
N MET A 101 -10.69 3.24 -6.80
CA MET A 101 -10.83 4.69 -6.83
C MET A 101 -9.61 5.36 -7.47
N ARG A 102 -9.71 6.64 -7.76
CA ARG A 102 -8.56 7.45 -8.19
C ARG A 102 -7.58 7.68 -7.04
N ASN A 103 -6.47 8.38 -7.33
CA ASN A 103 -5.43 8.68 -6.34
C ASN A 103 -5.89 9.78 -5.37
N TYR A 104 -6.93 9.48 -4.59
CA TYR A 104 -7.44 10.31 -3.52
C TYR A 104 -6.72 10.02 -2.18
N PRO A 105 -6.77 10.91 -1.20
CA PRO A 105 -6.28 10.64 0.15
C PRO A 105 -6.90 9.36 0.75
N GLU A 106 -8.17 9.08 0.45
CA GLU A 106 -8.92 7.90 0.89
C GLU A 106 -8.29 6.60 0.40
N TRP A 107 -7.66 6.61 -0.79
CA TRP A 107 -6.93 5.43 -1.29
C TRP A 107 -5.79 5.05 -0.34
N VAL A 108 -5.05 6.05 0.15
CA VAL A 108 -3.93 5.84 1.09
C VAL A 108 -4.45 5.37 2.45
N VAL A 109 -5.56 5.93 2.92
CA VAL A 109 -6.24 5.49 4.15
C VAL A 109 -6.69 4.04 4.01
N GLY A 110 -7.36 3.70 2.91
CA GLY A 110 -7.81 2.35 2.60
C GLY A 110 -6.67 1.34 2.56
N TYR A 111 -5.56 1.70 1.90
CA TYR A 111 -4.37 0.87 1.82
C TYR A 111 -3.80 0.55 3.21
N TRP A 112 -3.46 1.59 3.99
CA TRP A 112 -2.86 1.39 5.30
C TRP A 112 -3.80 0.72 6.30
N ALA A 113 -5.10 1.01 6.25
CA ALA A 113 -6.08 0.32 7.08
C ALA A 113 -6.12 -1.18 6.79
N THR A 114 -6.18 -1.54 5.50
CA THR A 114 -6.23 -2.94 5.04
C THR A 114 -4.98 -3.72 5.46
N VAL A 115 -3.79 -3.21 5.17
CA VAL A 115 -2.55 -3.93 5.53
C VAL A 115 -2.30 -3.96 7.04
N SER A 116 -2.79 -2.98 7.79
CA SER A 116 -2.65 -2.93 9.25
C SER A 116 -3.42 -4.02 9.97
N ILE A 117 -4.51 -4.52 9.39
CA ILE A 117 -5.29 -5.65 9.95
C ILE A 117 -4.87 -7.00 9.37
N GLY A 118 -3.83 -7.03 8.53
CA GLY A 118 -3.27 -8.25 7.94
C GLY A 118 -4.03 -8.76 6.72
N ALA A 119 -4.91 -7.95 6.14
CA ALA A 119 -5.59 -8.21 4.89
C ALA A 119 -4.72 -7.81 3.69
N ALA A 120 -5.01 -8.37 2.52
CA ALA A 120 -4.36 -8.04 1.26
C ALA A 120 -5.13 -6.95 0.51
N VAL A 121 -4.42 -5.96 -0.03
CA VAL A 121 -5.00 -4.96 -0.93
C VAL A 121 -5.01 -5.48 -2.36
N VAL A 122 -6.14 -5.39 -3.03
CA VAL A 122 -6.30 -5.56 -4.47
C VAL A 122 -6.47 -4.16 -5.08
N GLY A 123 -5.38 -3.59 -5.58
CA GLY A 123 -5.40 -2.28 -6.23
C GLY A 123 -6.01 -2.40 -7.63
N MET A 124 -7.15 -1.76 -7.86
CA MET A 124 -7.82 -1.74 -9.17
C MET A 124 -7.45 -0.48 -9.93
N ASN A 125 -7.22 -0.63 -11.24
CA ASN A 125 -6.97 0.54 -12.08
C ASN A 125 -8.25 1.38 -12.21
N ALA A 126 -8.15 2.65 -11.83
CA ALA A 126 -9.28 3.60 -11.85
C ALA A 126 -9.87 3.83 -13.25
N TRP A 127 -9.15 3.50 -14.31
CA TRP A 127 -9.56 3.69 -15.70
C TRP A 127 -10.14 2.43 -16.35
N TRP A 128 -10.18 1.31 -15.62
CA TRP A 128 -10.78 0.08 -16.14
C TRP A 128 -12.26 0.26 -16.46
N THR A 129 -12.66 -0.38 -17.55
CA THR A 129 -14.07 -0.55 -17.93
C THR A 129 -14.76 -1.53 -16.98
N ALA A 130 -16.09 -1.54 -16.98
CA ALA A 130 -16.85 -2.48 -16.16
C ALA A 130 -16.46 -3.95 -16.39
N PRO A 131 -16.29 -4.46 -17.62
CA PRO A 131 -15.86 -5.84 -17.85
C PRO A 131 -14.44 -6.15 -17.30
N GLU A 132 -13.50 -5.19 -17.38
CA GLU A 132 -12.15 -5.36 -16.81
C GLU A 132 -12.18 -5.42 -15.29
N MET A 133 -13.00 -4.57 -14.67
CA MET A 133 -13.21 -4.58 -13.22
C MET A 133 -13.87 -5.89 -12.78
N GLU A 134 -14.90 -6.36 -13.49
CA GLU A 134 -15.58 -7.62 -13.21
C GLU A 134 -14.61 -8.80 -13.28
N TYR A 135 -13.77 -8.85 -14.33
CA TYR A 135 -12.74 -9.88 -14.44
C TYR A 135 -11.81 -9.87 -13.22
N ALA A 136 -11.29 -8.70 -12.84
CA ALA A 136 -10.37 -8.58 -11.72
C ALA A 136 -11.01 -8.98 -10.38
N LEU A 137 -12.29 -8.65 -10.18
CA LEU A 137 -13.04 -9.04 -8.99
C LEU A 137 -13.30 -10.56 -8.94
N ASN A 138 -13.64 -11.16 -10.06
CA ASN A 138 -13.84 -12.60 -10.16
C ASN A 138 -12.55 -13.40 -9.94
N ASP A 139 -11.42 -12.88 -10.41
CA ASP A 139 -10.10 -13.51 -10.23
C ASP A 139 -9.58 -13.34 -8.79
N SER A 140 -9.65 -12.13 -8.25
CA SER A 140 -9.11 -11.82 -6.92
C SER A 140 -10.05 -12.15 -5.77
N GLN A 141 -11.36 -12.21 -6.01
CA GLN A 141 -12.40 -12.53 -5.02
C GLN A 141 -12.26 -11.75 -3.71
N PRO A 142 -12.31 -10.42 -3.72
CA PRO A 142 -12.25 -9.63 -2.50
C PRO A 142 -13.54 -9.76 -1.68
N GLU A 143 -13.42 -9.74 -0.37
CA GLU A 143 -14.58 -9.76 0.54
C GLU A 143 -15.29 -8.40 0.58
N VAL A 144 -14.53 -7.32 0.32
CA VAL A 144 -15.01 -5.94 0.37
C VAL A 144 -14.40 -5.15 -0.77
N ILE A 145 -15.18 -4.22 -1.33
CA ILE A 145 -14.70 -3.22 -2.28
C ILE A 145 -14.88 -1.83 -1.66
N VAL A 146 -13.82 -1.05 -1.66
CA VAL A 146 -13.82 0.38 -1.33
C VAL A 146 -13.69 1.14 -2.64
N ALA A 147 -14.67 1.94 -2.97
CA ALA A 147 -14.74 2.59 -4.28
C ALA A 147 -15.30 4.01 -4.20
N ASP A 148 -14.91 4.85 -5.15
CA ASP A 148 -15.56 6.13 -5.40
C ASP A 148 -16.86 5.95 -6.21
N ASP A 149 -17.68 7.00 -6.28
CA ASP A 149 -18.98 7.00 -6.96
C ASP A 149 -18.92 6.48 -8.41
N GLU A 150 -17.95 6.97 -9.18
CA GLU A 150 -17.80 6.61 -10.58
C GLU A 150 -17.50 5.11 -10.77
N ARG A 151 -16.73 4.51 -9.85
CA ARG A 151 -16.43 3.06 -9.89
C ARG A 151 -17.57 2.24 -9.35
N LEU A 152 -18.30 2.73 -8.34
CA LEU A 152 -19.53 2.09 -7.88
C LEU A 152 -20.59 2.03 -8.97
N GLU A 153 -20.77 3.12 -9.75
CA GLU A 153 -21.68 3.13 -10.87
C GLU A 153 -21.30 2.08 -11.91
N ARG A 154 -20.02 1.95 -12.26
CA ARG A 154 -19.52 0.91 -13.19
C ARG A 154 -19.76 -0.50 -12.69
N LEU A 155 -19.78 -0.71 -11.38
CA LEU A 155 -19.98 -2.01 -10.72
C LEU A 155 -21.43 -2.29 -10.36
N SER A 156 -22.37 -1.38 -10.65
CA SER A 156 -23.77 -1.46 -10.22
C SER A 156 -24.51 -2.70 -10.70
N HIS A 157 -24.05 -3.32 -11.78
CA HIS A 157 -24.63 -4.56 -12.34
C HIS A 157 -24.10 -5.83 -11.67
N ILE A 158 -23.05 -5.75 -10.84
CA ILE A 158 -22.45 -6.91 -10.18
C ILE A 158 -23.16 -7.16 -8.85
N THR A 159 -23.73 -8.34 -8.70
CA THR A 159 -24.42 -8.74 -7.46
C THR A 159 -23.47 -9.48 -6.51
N GLY A 160 -23.71 -9.37 -5.20
CA GLY A 160 -22.97 -10.12 -4.17
C GLY A 160 -21.70 -9.42 -3.66
N LEU A 161 -21.35 -8.25 -4.20
CA LEU A 161 -20.28 -7.43 -3.66
C LEU A 161 -20.75 -6.72 -2.38
N LYS A 162 -19.83 -6.49 -1.44
CA LYS A 162 -20.04 -5.60 -0.28
C LYS A 162 -19.31 -4.29 -0.55
N PRO A 163 -19.94 -3.32 -1.24
CA PRO A 163 -19.31 -2.04 -1.48
C PRO A 163 -19.27 -1.21 -0.20
N ILE A 164 -18.16 -0.51 -0.01
CA ILE A 164 -17.99 0.57 0.96
C ILE A 164 -17.75 1.84 0.15
N HIS A 165 -18.63 2.80 0.36
CA HIS A 165 -18.56 4.13 -0.24
C HIS A 165 -17.86 5.13 0.67
#